data_b6c7ebb5f14fe0ab0c4f5b36427ad74d
#
_entry.id   b6c7ebb5f14fe0ab0c4f5b36427ad74d
#
_cell.length_a   1.000
_cell.length_b   1.000
_cell.length_c   1.000
_cell.angle_alpha   90.00
_cell.angle_beta   90.00
_cell.angle_gamma   90.00
#
_symmetry.space_group_name_H-M   'P 1'
#
loop_
_entity.id
_entity.type
_entity.pdbx_description
1 polymer ?
#
loop_
_entity_poly.entity_id
_entity_poly.type
_entity_poly.pdbx_seq_one_letter_code
_entity_poly.pdbx_strand_id
1 'polypeptide(L)'
;MGYTHYWTIFQEEIPQDIWRSFASDFIKILPQFMDKLDHETDQKFDINGNDIRFNGIGEESHETFTINRKNPMEKSYDGEIKYFDFCKTARKEYDIAVCCALIIAKKHFADIIGISSDGCDEDGWDKAKELCQKRLKYGKNFDINGGKFI
;
A
#
# COMPACT_ATOMS: atom_id res chain seq x y z
N MET A 1 1.78 18.56 -11.21
CA MET A 1 1.57 17.23 -11.75
C MET A 1 1.36 16.22 -10.63
N GLY A 2 0.40 15.32 -10.81
CA GLY A 2 0.10 14.31 -9.82
C GLY A 2 1.15 13.23 -9.73
N TYR A 3 1.24 12.61 -8.58
CA TYR A 3 2.10 11.46 -8.35
C TYR A 3 1.24 10.42 -7.63
N THR A 4 0.95 9.31 -8.31
CA THR A 4 -0.09 8.37 -7.91
C THR A 4 0.44 6.94 -7.93
N HIS A 5 0.02 6.18 -6.95
CA HIS A 5 0.19 4.73 -6.93
C HIS A 5 -1.16 4.08 -7.18
N TYR A 6 -1.16 2.98 -7.93
CA TYR A 6 -2.37 2.27 -8.34
C TYR A 6 -2.30 0.82 -7.93
N TRP A 7 -3.44 0.24 -7.58
CA TRP A 7 -3.51 -1.21 -7.36
C TRP A 7 -4.85 -1.74 -7.80
N THR A 8 -4.85 -3.00 -8.17
CA THR A 8 -6.05 -3.73 -8.60
C THR A 8 -6.16 -4.99 -7.75
N ILE A 9 -7.33 -5.23 -7.19
CA ILE A 9 -7.63 -6.42 -6.40
C ILE A 9 -8.49 -7.34 -7.26
N PHE A 10 -8.09 -8.60 -7.38
CA PHE A 10 -8.73 -9.58 -8.27
C PHE A 10 -9.66 -10.56 -7.53
N GLN A 11 -9.88 -10.36 -6.24
CA GLN A 11 -10.69 -11.23 -5.40
C GLN A 11 -11.53 -10.37 -4.44
N GLU A 12 -12.83 -10.67 -4.35
CA GLU A 12 -13.76 -9.85 -3.56
C GLU A 12 -13.35 -9.75 -2.08
N GLU A 13 -12.85 -10.84 -1.53
CA GLU A 13 -12.48 -10.90 -0.14
C GLU A 13 -11.10 -11.52 0.00
N ILE A 14 -10.18 -10.78 0.61
CA ILE A 14 -8.85 -11.30 0.91
C ILE A 14 -9.00 -12.23 2.11
N PRO A 15 -8.50 -13.49 2.02
CA PRO A 15 -8.59 -14.42 3.16
C PRO A 15 -8.06 -13.81 4.45
N GLN A 16 -8.74 -14.09 5.56
CA GLN A 16 -8.44 -13.44 6.85
C GLN A 16 -7.01 -13.71 7.33
N ASP A 17 -6.49 -14.91 7.10
CA ASP A 17 -5.12 -15.26 7.48
C ASP A 17 -4.08 -14.48 6.67
N ILE A 18 -4.34 -14.28 5.38
CA ILE A 18 -3.48 -13.49 4.50
C ILE A 18 -3.51 -12.02 4.95
N TRP A 19 -4.70 -11.50 5.23
CA TRP A 19 -4.84 -10.12 5.71
C TRP A 19 -4.08 -9.90 7.02
N ARG A 20 -4.19 -10.84 7.96
CA ARG A 20 -3.49 -10.75 9.24
C ARG A 20 -1.98 -10.68 9.06
N SER A 21 -1.45 -11.48 8.16
CA SER A 21 -0.01 -11.48 7.88
C SER A 21 0.43 -10.13 7.29
N PHE A 22 -0.36 -9.59 6.38
CA PHE A 22 -0.14 -8.27 5.79
C PHE A 22 -0.16 -7.18 6.89
N ALA A 23 -1.23 -7.13 7.67
CA ALA A 23 -1.39 -6.13 8.73
C ALA A 23 -0.30 -6.26 9.79
N SER A 24 0.05 -7.48 10.17
CA SER A 24 1.11 -7.73 11.16
C SER A 24 2.47 -7.20 10.68
N ASP A 25 2.82 -7.42 9.42
CA ASP A 25 4.07 -6.92 8.87
C ASP A 25 4.06 -5.40 8.75
N PHE A 26 2.93 -4.82 8.36
CA PHE A 26 2.82 -3.37 8.31
C PHE A 26 2.98 -2.75 9.71
N ILE A 27 2.40 -3.36 10.74
CA ILE A 27 2.56 -2.91 12.13
C ILE A 27 4.03 -2.98 12.56
N LYS A 28 4.78 -3.97 12.13
CA LYS A 28 6.22 -4.10 12.45
C LYS A 28 7.05 -2.95 11.88
N ILE A 29 6.69 -2.46 10.70
CA ILE A 29 7.43 -1.37 10.05
C ILE A 29 6.90 0.01 10.43
N LEU A 30 5.70 0.07 10.98
CA LEU A 30 4.99 1.31 11.32
C LEU A 30 5.79 2.30 12.18
N PRO A 31 6.59 1.88 13.19
CA PRO A 31 7.38 2.82 13.98
C PRO A 31 8.31 3.72 13.16
N GLN A 32 8.67 3.31 11.95
CA GLN A 32 9.52 4.11 11.06
C GLN A 32 8.81 5.35 10.53
N PHE A 33 7.47 5.38 10.60
CA PHE A 33 6.63 6.44 9.98
C PHE A 33 5.72 7.17 10.94
N MET A 34 5.61 6.76 12.21
CA MET A 34 4.59 7.31 13.11
C MET A 34 4.68 8.83 13.26
N ASP A 35 5.88 9.39 13.16
CA ASP A 35 6.07 10.85 13.21
C ASP A 35 5.59 11.55 11.93
N LYS A 36 5.34 10.81 10.86
CA LYS A 36 4.91 11.33 9.56
C LYS A 36 3.43 11.10 9.29
N LEU A 37 2.74 10.35 10.16
CA LEU A 37 1.34 9.97 9.96
C LEU A 37 0.44 10.67 10.97
N ASP A 38 -0.72 11.12 10.49
CA ASP A 38 -1.73 11.76 11.34
C ASP A 38 -2.57 10.66 12.01
N HIS A 39 -2.38 10.46 13.30
CA HIS A 39 -3.07 9.44 14.07
C HIS A 39 -3.95 10.00 15.18
N GLU A 40 -4.48 11.22 14.99
CA GLU A 40 -5.34 11.87 15.99
C GLU A 40 -6.71 11.20 16.13
N THR A 41 -7.24 10.62 15.05
CA THR A 41 -8.56 9.97 15.07
C THR A 41 -8.54 8.66 14.28
N ASP A 42 -9.47 7.75 14.59
CA ASP A 42 -9.62 6.49 13.85
C ASP A 42 -10.03 6.70 12.40
N GLN A 43 -10.64 7.84 12.08
CA GLN A 43 -11.00 8.18 10.72
C GLN A 43 -9.77 8.49 9.87
N LYS A 44 -8.74 9.07 10.49
CA LYS A 44 -7.49 9.42 9.81
C LYS A 44 -6.47 8.31 9.82
N PHE A 45 -6.50 7.46 10.83
CA PHE A 45 -5.54 6.38 11.00
C PHE A 45 -6.21 5.19 11.67
N ASP A 46 -6.21 4.05 10.98
CA ASP A 46 -6.73 2.82 11.55
C ASP A 46 -6.07 1.62 10.87
N ILE A 47 -5.71 0.64 11.67
CA ILE A 47 -5.21 -0.66 11.21
C ILE A 47 -6.01 -1.71 11.96
N ASN A 48 -6.86 -2.43 11.24
CA ASN A 48 -7.77 -3.39 11.87
C ASN A 48 -7.90 -4.65 11.01
N GLY A 49 -8.83 -5.53 11.36
CA GLY A 49 -9.04 -6.80 10.65
C GLY A 49 -9.63 -6.67 9.26
N ASN A 50 -10.01 -5.47 8.83
CA ASN A 50 -10.66 -5.24 7.54
C ASN A 50 -10.07 -4.10 6.73
N ASP A 51 -9.39 -3.15 7.37
CA ASP A 51 -8.90 -1.96 6.69
C ASP A 51 -7.53 -1.53 7.22
N ILE A 52 -6.74 -0.93 6.34
CA ILE A 52 -5.60 -0.10 6.71
C ILE A 52 -5.82 1.26 6.08
N ARG A 53 -5.73 2.32 6.90
CA ARG A 53 -6.02 3.69 6.48
C ARG A 53 -5.04 4.65 7.15
N PHE A 54 -4.41 5.54 6.36
CA PHE A 54 -3.52 6.57 6.91
C PHE A 54 -3.29 7.70 5.91
N ASN A 55 -2.77 8.82 6.42
CA ASN A 55 -2.41 9.99 5.62
C ASN A 55 -1.27 10.72 6.34
N GLY A 56 -0.69 11.71 5.68
CA GLY A 56 0.31 12.58 6.28
C GLY A 56 -0.31 13.65 7.19
N ILE A 57 0.54 14.45 7.81
CA ILE A 57 0.16 15.47 8.78
C ILE A 57 0.13 16.86 8.14
N GLY A 58 -0.97 17.60 8.31
CA GLY A 58 -1.05 19.00 7.88
C GLY A 58 -0.71 19.19 6.39
N GLU A 59 0.26 20.02 6.13
CA GLU A 59 0.70 20.31 4.75
C GLU A 59 1.36 19.12 4.06
N GLU A 60 1.84 18.12 4.83
CA GLU A 60 2.38 16.88 4.31
C GLU A 60 1.31 15.80 4.09
N SER A 61 0.03 16.17 4.17
CA SER A 61 -1.07 15.30 3.80
C SER A 61 -1.45 15.49 2.34
N HIS A 62 -2.12 14.48 1.78
CA HIS A 62 -2.74 14.56 0.46
C HIS A 62 -3.92 13.61 0.45
N GLU A 63 -4.00 12.66 -0.47
CA GLU A 63 -5.09 11.69 -0.40
C GLU A 63 -4.83 10.63 0.68
N THR A 64 -5.88 10.24 1.38
CA THR A 64 -5.79 9.16 2.35
C THR A 64 -5.54 7.84 1.63
N PHE A 65 -4.52 7.11 2.07
CA PHE A 65 -4.32 5.74 1.62
C PHE A 65 -5.30 4.84 2.36
N THR A 66 -6.06 4.05 1.63
CA THR A 66 -6.97 3.06 2.20
C THR A 66 -6.90 1.78 1.39
N ILE A 67 -6.66 0.67 2.06
CA ILE A 67 -6.74 -0.65 1.44
C ILE A 67 -7.66 -1.51 2.30
N ASN A 68 -8.57 -2.23 1.65
CA ASN A 68 -9.63 -2.96 2.33
C ASN A 68 -9.51 -4.46 2.07
N ARG A 69 -9.90 -5.26 3.07
CA ARG A 69 -9.95 -6.71 2.93
C ARG A 69 -11.10 -7.16 2.03
N LYS A 70 -12.22 -6.45 2.10
CA LYS A 70 -13.41 -6.72 1.26
C LYS A 70 -13.58 -5.58 0.29
N ASN A 71 -13.75 -5.89 -0.99
CA ASN A 71 -13.80 -4.90 -2.05
C ASN A 71 -15.01 -5.12 -2.95
N PRO A 72 -15.73 -4.04 -3.33
CA PRO A 72 -16.86 -4.14 -4.23
C PRO A 72 -16.35 -4.38 -5.66
N MET A 73 -16.43 -5.61 -6.10
CA MET A 73 -15.91 -6.01 -7.42
C MET A 73 -16.79 -5.44 -8.53
N GLU A 74 -16.14 -4.96 -9.59
CA GLU A 74 -16.82 -4.39 -10.74
C GLU A 74 -16.32 -5.07 -12.01
N LYS A 75 -17.21 -5.20 -13.00
CA LYS A 75 -16.83 -5.70 -14.31
C LYS A 75 -16.15 -4.56 -15.06
N SER A 76 -14.87 -4.74 -15.36
CA SER A 76 -14.12 -3.72 -16.07
C SER A 76 -14.42 -3.73 -17.57
N TYR A 77 -13.89 -2.75 -18.27
CA TYR A 77 -14.07 -2.54 -19.69
C TYR A 77 -13.69 -3.77 -20.53
N ASP A 78 -12.65 -4.52 -20.08
CA ASP A 78 -12.20 -5.73 -20.76
C ASP A 78 -13.00 -6.98 -20.37
N GLY A 79 -14.04 -6.83 -19.55
CA GLY A 79 -14.87 -7.94 -19.08
C GLY A 79 -14.36 -8.63 -17.84
N GLU A 80 -13.19 -8.25 -17.33
CA GLU A 80 -12.61 -8.81 -16.13
C GLU A 80 -13.29 -8.25 -14.88
N ILE A 81 -13.51 -9.10 -13.87
CA ILE A 81 -14.11 -8.69 -12.60
C ILE A 81 -12.97 -8.36 -11.63
N LYS A 82 -12.91 -7.09 -11.20
CA LYS A 82 -11.84 -6.60 -10.34
C LYS A 82 -12.24 -5.33 -9.61
N TYR A 83 -11.44 -4.93 -8.63
CA TYR A 83 -11.58 -3.66 -7.94
C TYR A 83 -10.29 -2.86 -8.15
N PHE A 84 -10.41 -1.68 -8.75
CA PHE A 84 -9.31 -0.77 -9.00
C PHE A 84 -9.34 0.37 -7.99
N ASP A 85 -8.16 0.71 -7.44
CA ASP A 85 -8.03 1.83 -6.51
C ASP A 85 -6.69 2.54 -6.73
N PHE A 86 -6.55 3.70 -6.14
CA PHE A 86 -5.34 4.51 -6.27
C PHE A 86 -5.21 5.46 -5.09
N CYS A 87 -4.01 6.01 -4.92
CA CYS A 87 -3.73 7.03 -3.92
C CYS A 87 -2.74 8.04 -4.47
N LYS A 88 -3.16 9.29 -4.54
CA LYS A 88 -2.30 10.42 -4.93
C LYS A 88 -1.61 10.93 -3.68
N THR A 89 -0.30 10.72 -3.61
CA THR A 89 0.50 11.14 -2.45
C THR A 89 1.20 12.47 -2.68
N ALA A 90 1.31 12.90 -3.94
CA ALA A 90 2.00 14.14 -4.33
C ALA A 90 3.44 14.20 -3.79
N ARG A 91 4.10 13.06 -3.62
CA ARG A 91 5.45 12.92 -3.06
C ARG A 91 5.59 13.50 -1.65
N LYS A 92 4.49 13.59 -0.90
CA LYS A 92 4.54 14.00 0.50
C LYS A 92 5.28 12.95 1.35
N GLU A 93 5.67 13.32 2.57
CA GLU A 93 6.48 12.44 3.44
C GLU A 93 5.86 11.06 3.68
N TYR A 94 4.54 10.95 3.73
CA TYR A 94 3.86 9.68 3.97
C TYR A 94 3.90 8.73 2.76
N ASP A 95 4.36 9.22 1.61
CA ASP A 95 4.47 8.39 0.41
C ASP A 95 5.28 7.11 0.65
N ILE A 96 6.35 7.20 1.45
CA ILE A 96 7.17 6.02 1.73
C ILE A 96 6.37 4.95 2.47
N ALA A 97 5.45 5.35 3.35
CA ALA A 97 4.58 4.40 4.05
C ALA A 97 3.61 3.73 3.07
N VAL A 98 3.11 4.46 2.08
CA VAL A 98 2.25 3.90 1.03
C VAL A 98 3.03 2.88 0.20
N CYS A 99 4.24 3.21 -0.22
CA CYS A 99 5.10 2.29 -0.97
C CYS A 99 5.38 1.01 -0.16
N CYS A 100 5.70 1.14 1.12
CA CYS A 100 5.92 -0.01 2.01
C CYS A 100 4.65 -0.87 2.13
N ALA A 101 3.49 -0.24 2.32
CA ALA A 101 2.22 -0.97 2.43
C ALA A 101 1.95 -1.79 1.16
N LEU A 102 2.22 -1.22 -0.01
CA LEU A 102 2.00 -1.92 -1.28
C LEU A 102 3.00 -3.07 -1.49
N ILE A 103 4.26 -2.91 -1.10
CA ILE A 103 5.24 -3.99 -1.15
C ILE A 103 4.80 -5.15 -0.24
N ILE A 104 4.39 -4.83 0.97
CA ILE A 104 3.93 -5.83 1.94
C ILE A 104 2.66 -6.52 1.43
N ALA A 105 1.73 -5.75 0.85
CA ALA A 105 0.53 -6.29 0.24
C ALA A 105 0.88 -7.28 -0.87
N LYS A 106 1.80 -6.93 -1.76
CA LYS A 106 2.20 -7.84 -2.84
C LYS A 106 2.82 -9.13 -2.31
N LYS A 107 3.61 -9.03 -1.23
CA LYS A 107 4.23 -10.19 -0.61
C LYS A 107 3.18 -11.20 -0.12
N HIS A 108 2.13 -10.72 0.53
CA HIS A 108 1.13 -11.58 1.15
C HIS A 108 -0.05 -11.90 0.24
N PHE A 109 -0.47 -10.95 -0.59
CA PHE A 109 -1.61 -11.15 -1.48
C PHE A 109 -1.23 -11.86 -2.77
N ALA A 110 0.04 -11.82 -3.15
CA ALA A 110 0.56 -12.45 -4.38
C ALA A 110 -0.27 -12.05 -5.61
N ASP A 111 -0.88 -13.01 -6.29
CA ASP A 111 -1.64 -12.74 -7.52
C ASP A 111 -3.02 -12.08 -7.27
N ILE A 112 -3.43 -11.95 -6.02
CA ILE A 112 -4.68 -11.26 -5.69
C ILE A 112 -4.56 -9.75 -5.97
N ILE A 113 -3.33 -9.20 -5.95
CA ILE A 113 -3.11 -7.77 -6.17
C ILE A 113 -2.14 -7.52 -7.33
N GLY A 114 -2.47 -6.51 -8.15
CA GLY A 114 -1.55 -5.95 -9.14
C GLY A 114 -1.22 -4.52 -8.76
N ILE A 115 0.03 -4.10 -8.92
CA ILE A 115 0.50 -2.78 -8.50
C ILE A 115 1.18 -2.07 -9.67
N SER A 116 0.89 -0.77 -9.81
CA SER A 116 1.61 0.11 -10.71
C SER A 116 1.75 1.50 -10.08
N SER A 117 2.58 2.35 -10.66
CA SER A 117 2.89 3.65 -10.09
C SER A 117 3.33 4.62 -11.17
N ASP A 118 3.10 5.90 -10.93
CA ASP A 118 3.68 6.98 -11.73
C ASP A 118 5.18 7.13 -11.43
N GLY A 119 5.64 6.60 -10.29
CA GLY A 119 7.02 6.70 -9.85
C GLY A 119 7.90 5.56 -10.34
N CYS A 120 9.19 5.72 -10.14
CA CYS A 120 10.19 4.71 -10.40
C CYS A 120 10.97 4.44 -9.12
N ASP A 121 11.99 3.59 -9.20
CA ASP A 121 12.80 3.24 -8.02
C ASP A 121 13.38 4.47 -7.32
N GLU A 122 13.81 5.46 -8.08
CA GLU A 122 14.45 6.68 -7.56
C GLU A 122 13.49 7.59 -6.77
N ASP A 123 12.18 7.43 -6.91
CA ASP A 123 11.22 8.30 -6.22
C ASP A 123 11.09 7.95 -4.74
N GLY A 124 10.46 6.94 -4.37
CA GLY A 124 10.30 6.53 -2.97
C GLY A 124 10.42 5.04 -2.81
N TRP A 125 10.41 4.32 -3.94
CA TRP A 125 10.41 2.88 -3.94
C TRP A 125 11.71 2.28 -3.42
N ASP A 126 12.87 2.86 -3.75
CA ASP A 126 14.16 2.36 -3.25
C ASP A 126 14.23 2.40 -1.73
N LYS A 127 13.79 3.52 -1.12
CA LYS A 127 13.77 3.65 0.34
C LYS A 127 12.80 2.67 0.97
N ALA A 128 11.63 2.49 0.36
CA ALA A 128 10.64 1.54 0.86
C ALA A 128 11.17 0.11 0.79
N LYS A 129 11.83 -0.25 -0.31
CA LYS A 129 12.43 -1.56 -0.49
C LYS A 129 13.51 -1.83 0.57
N GLU A 130 14.37 -0.84 0.83
CA GLU A 130 15.41 -0.94 1.87
C GLU A 130 14.80 -1.12 3.26
N LEU A 131 13.79 -0.33 3.59
CA LEU A 131 13.11 -0.41 4.88
C LEU A 131 12.46 -1.76 5.09
N CYS A 132 11.72 -2.25 4.10
CA CYS A 132 11.09 -3.56 4.16
C CYS A 132 12.15 -4.65 4.34
N GLN A 133 13.22 -4.61 3.54
CA GLN A 133 14.29 -5.61 3.62
C GLN A 133 14.94 -5.60 5.00
N LYS A 134 15.20 -4.42 5.54
CA LYS A 134 15.85 -4.28 6.85
C LYS A 134 14.95 -4.79 7.97
N ARG A 135 13.67 -4.45 7.95
CA ARG A 135 12.75 -4.72 9.07
C ARG A 135 11.99 -6.03 8.93
N LEU A 136 11.69 -6.46 7.69
CA LEU A 136 10.85 -7.62 7.42
C LEU A 136 11.58 -8.75 6.72
N LYS A 137 12.82 -8.51 6.28
CA LYS A 137 13.67 -9.48 5.57
C LYS A 137 13.17 -9.81 4.16
N TYR A 138 12.38 -8.92 3.55
CA TYR A 138 11.98 -9.01 2.14
C TYR A 138 11.70 -7.59 1.62
N GLY A 139 11.68 -7.43 0.31
CA GLY A 139 11.35 -6.16 -0.35
C GLY A 139 12.42 -5.68 -1.32
N LYS A 140 13.68 -6.02 -1.10
CA LYS A 140 14.79 -5.57 -1.94
C LYS A 140 14.60 -5.94 -3.41
N ASN A 141 14.02 -7.09 -3.68
CA ASN A 141 13.80 -7.58 -5.04
C ASN A 141 12.41 -7.24 -5.61
N PHE A 142 11.68 -6.30 -4.98
CA PHE A 142 10.44 -5.81 -5.55
C PHE A 142 10.75 -4.90 -6.74
N ASP A 143 10.13 -5.19 -7.88
CA ASP A 143 10.31 -4.42 -9.12
C ASP A 143 9.02 -3.63 -9.41
N ILE A 144 9.06 -2.31 -9.24
CA ILE A 144 7.88 -1.47 -9.49
C ILE A 144 7.50 -1.41 -10.97
N ASN A 145 8.46 -1.58 -11.87
CA ASN A 145 8.16 -1.59 -13.30
C ASN A 145 7.25 -2.76 -13.69
N GLY A 146 7.44 -3.91 -13.05
CA GLY A 146 6.58 -5.08 -13.24
C GLY A 146 5.51 -5.23 -12.16
N GLY A 147 5.63 -4.48 -11.08
CA GLY A 147 4.71 -4.56 -9.94
C GLY A 147 4.80 -5.90 -9.20
N LYS A 148 5.95 -6.51 -9.17
CA LYS A 148 6.13 -7.86 -8.61
C LYS A 148 7.54 -8.08 -8.09
N PHE A 149 7.69 -9.13 -7.29
CA PHE A 149 9.00 -9.59 -6.84
C PHE A 149 9.69 -10.38 -7.97
N ILE A 150 10.99 -10.20 -8.09
CA ILE A 150 11.82 -10.88 -9.11
C ILE A 150 12.92 -11.71 -8.45
#